data_20b239391b3b67cb13c96a1221b987aa
#
_entry.id   20b239391b3b67cb13c96a1221b987aa
#
_cell.length_a   1.000
_cell.length_b   1.000
_cell.length_c   1.000
_cell.angle_alpha   90.00
_cell.angle_beta   90.00
_cell.angle_gamma   90.00
#
_symmetry.space_group_name_H-M   'P 1'
#
loop_
_entity.id
_entity.type
_entity.pdbx_description
1 polymer ?
#
loop_
_entity_poly.entity_id
_entity_poly.type
_entity_poly.pdbx_seq_one_letter_code
_entity_poly.pdbx_strand_id
1 'polypeptide(L)'
;SLQRLQTDRVDLMQFHEIIRMEDPDRIFAEGGAIEAMQAAQQAGKIRYIGFTGHKDPLVHLRMLKIATNHKFRFDAVQMPLNVMDAHFRSFEHEVLPLLLRDEIGVLGMKAFGDPFILRSNTVTPIECLHYVLNLPVSTVITGIDSVQVLEQDLQAARTFAPLSQGAVANL
;
A
#
# COMPACT_ATOMS: atom_id res chain seq x y z
N SER A 1 7.52 -17.50 10.61
CA SER A 1 6.37 -17.23 9.69
C SER A 1 6.20 -18.36 8.68
N LEU A 2 7.23 -18.75 7.90
CA LEU A 2 7.11 -19.78 6.85
C LEU A 2 6.55 -21.10 7.38
N GLN A 3 7.02 -21.59 8.54
CA GLN A 3 6.47 -22.81 9.18
C GLN A 3 4.98 -22.71 9.48
N ARG A 4 4.48 -21.53 9.93
CA ARG A 4 3.04 -21.33 10.19
C ARG A 4 2.23 -21.29 8.90
N LEU A 5 2.80 -20.78 7.81
CA LEU A 5 2.21 -20.74 6.49
C LEU A 5 2.32 -22.07 5.75
N GLN A 6 3.06 -23.04 6.31
CA GLN A 6 3.34 -24.34 5.69
C GLN A 6 3.91 -24.21 4.27
N THR A 7 4.85 -23.25 4.11
CA THR A 7 5.55 -22.98 2.85
C THR A 7 7.04 -22.75 3.11
N ASP A 8 7.85 -22.95 2.11
CA ASP A 8 9.29 -22.68 2.12
C ASP A 8 9.65 -21.25 1.69
N ARG A 9 8.69 -20.53 1.04
CA ARG A 9 8.90 -19.17 0.54
C ARG A 9 7.62 -18.35 0.55
N VAL A 10 7.80 -17.03 0.45
CA VAL A 10 6.73 -16.05 0.16
C VAL A 10 7.13 -15.18 -1.02
N ASP A 11 6.16 -14.74 -1.81
CA ASP A 11 6.47 -13.87 -2.96
C ASP A 11 6.81 -12.45 -2.50
N LEU A 12 6.06 -11.87 -1.59
CA LEU A 12 6.31 -10.53 -1.06
C LEU A 12 6.44 -10.55 0.46
N MET A 13 7.54 -9.97 0.96
CA MET A 13 7.71 -9.66 2.38
C MET A 13 7.84 -8.15 2.56
N GLN A 14 7.11 -7.58 3.51
CA GLN A 14 7.08 -6.14 3.72
C GLN A 14 7.57 -5.78 5.14
N PHE A 15 8.36 -4.71 5.25
CA PHE A 15 8.55 -4.04 6.52
C PHE A 15 7.22 -3.46 6.95
N HIS A 16 6.73 -3.88 8.12
CA HIS A 16 5.41 -3.53 8.59
C HIS A 16 5.42 -2.28 9.44
N GLU A 17 4.43 -1.41 9.19
CA GLU A 17 4.14 -0.25 10.04
C GLU A 17 5.29 0.77 10.15
N ILE A 18 5.83 1.19 9.01
CA ILE A 18 6.81 2.28 8.97
C ILE A 18 6.05 3.59 9.21
N ILE A 19 6.05 4.05 10.45
CA ILE A 19 5.20 5.16 10.92
C ILE A 19 5.95 6.27 11.64
N ARG A 20 7.24 6.09 11.93
CA ARG A 20 8.12 7.07 12.56
C ARG A 20 9.22 7.50 11.62
N MET A 21 9.66 8.74 11.75
CA MET A 21 10.73 9.30 10.91
C MET A 21 12.09 8.59 11.09
N GLU A 22 12.30 7.96 12.24
CA GLU A 22 13.51 7.17 12.54
C GLU A 22 13.44 5.71 12.09
N ASP A 23 12.26 5.18 11.73
CA ASP A 23 12.12 3.77 11.31
C ASP A 23 12.99 3.46 10.07
N PRO A 24 13.02 4.31 9.02
CA PRO A 24 13.90 4.09 7.88
C PRO A 24 15.38 4.01 8.25
N ASP A 25 15.85 4.89 9.14
CA ASP A 25 17.26 4.90 9.57
C ASP A 25 17.63 3.60 10.31
N ARG A 26 16.73 3.11 11.17
CA ARG A 26 16.92 1.84 11.89
C ARG A 26 16.94 0.62 10.96
N ILE A 27 16.10 0.63 9.92
CA ILE A 27 16.02 -0.48 8.96
C ILE A 27 17.32 -0.57 8.15
N PHE A 28 17.89 0.57 7.75
CA PHE A 28 19.09 0.65 6.91
C PHE A 28 20.40 0.84 7.70
N ALA A 29 20.37 0.85 9.04
CA ALA A 29 21.56 0.88 9.86
C ALA A 29 22.39 -0.41 9.68
N GLU A 30 23.67 -0.37 10.07
CA GLU A 30 24.52 -1.56 10.18
C GLU A 30 23.87 -2.58 11.15
N GLY A 31 23.74 -3.83 10.72
CA GLY A 31 22.98 -4.86 11.43
C GLY A 31 21.46 -4.65 11.42
N GLY A 32 20.95 -3.73 10.59
CA GLY A 32 19.54 -3.41 10.48
C GLY A 32 18.73 -4.48 9.76
N ALA A 33 17.41 -4.35 9.82
CA ALA A 33 16.48 -5.35 9.29
C ALA A 33 16.60 -5.57 7.77
N ILE A 34 17.14 -4.60 7.03
CA ILE A 34 17.36 -4.73 5.58
C ILE A 34 18.34 -5.87 5.26
N GLU A 35 19.38 -6.04 6.06
CA GLU A 35 20.37 -7.10 5.84
C GLU A 35 19.74 -8.49 5.97
N ALA A 36 18.86 -8.68 6.98
CA ALA A 36 18.13 -9.93 7.17
C ALA A 36 17.15 -10.21 6.01
N MET A 37 16.49 -9.18 5.49
CA MET A 37 15.59 -9.29 4.34
C MET A 37 16.35 -9.68 3.06
N GLN A 38 17.48 -9.03 2.80
CA GLN A 38 18.34 -9.35 1.65
C GLN A 38 18.93 -10.75 1.75
N ALA A 39 19.38 -11.17 2.93
CA ALA A 39 19.85 -12.53 3.16
C ALA A 39 18.74 -13.57 2.92
N ALA A 40 17.52 -13.29 3.37
CA ALA A 40 16.36 -14.16 3.11
C ALA A 40 15.99 -14.21 1.62
N GLN A 41 16.13 -13.10 0.90
CA GLN A 41 15.92 -13.03 -0.54
C GLN A 41 16.99 -13.85 -1.29
N GLN A 42 18.27 -13.69 -0.95
CA GLN A 42 19.36 -14.47 -1.52
C GLN A 42 19.21 -15.98 -1.25
N ALA A 43 18.64 -16.34 -0.09
CA ALA A 43 18.33 -17.73 0.27
C ALA A 43 17.07 -18.27 -0.41
N GLY A 44 16.40 -17.50 -1.29
CA GLY A 44 15.19 -17.89 -2.01
C GLY A 44 13.93 -17.99 -1.14
N LYS A 45 13.96 -17.51 0.11
CA LYS A 45 12.83 -17.51 1.05
C LYS A 45 11.84 -16.38 0.78
N ILE A 46 12.29 -15.31 0.16
CA ILE A 46 11.52 -14.14 -0.23
C ILE A 46 11.86 -13.84 -1.70
N ARG A 47 10.86 -13.49 -2.50
CA ARG A 47 11.08 -13.08 -3.89
C ARG A 47 11.20 -11.57 -4.00
N TYR A 48 10.27 -10.83 -3.40
CA TYR A 48 10.17 -9.39 -3.46
C TYR A 48 10.18 -8.77 -2.06
N ILE A 49 10.74 -7.58 -1.94
CA ILE A 49 10.82 -6.82 -0.68
C ILE A 49 10.04 -5.52 -0.84
N GLY A 50 9.13 -5.26 0.09
CA GLY A 50 8.33 -4.04 0.14
C GLY A 50 8.30 -3.43 1.53
N PHE A 51 7.51 -2.37 1.68
CA PHE A 51 7.17 -1.82 2.98
C PHE A 51 5.76 -1.28 3.02
N THR A 52 5.22 -1.12 4.21
CA THR A 52 3.91 -0.53 4.46
C THR A 52 3.94 0.43 5.64
N GLY A 53 3.12 1.44 5.57
CA GLY A 53 2.86 2.41 6.63
C GLY A 53 1.58 3.18 6.29
N HIS A 54 1.05 3.92 7.26
CA HIS A 54 -0.25 4.54 7.08
C HIS A 54 -0.41 5.90 7.78
N LYS A 55 0.67 6.41 8.38
CA LYS A 55 0.57 7.58 9.27
C LYS A 55 0.83 8.89 8.54
N ASP A 56 1.86 8.93 7.70
CA ASP A 56 2.31 10.18 7.08
C ASP A 56 3.07 9.87 5.78
N PRO A 57 2.74 10.50 4.66
CA PRO A 57 3.46 10.34 3.40
C PRO A 57 4.95 10.74 3.51
N LEU A 58 5.30 11.70 4.37
CA LEU A 58 6.70 12.11 4.57
C LEU A 58 7.58 10.95 5.08
N VAL A 59 7.03 10.04 5.86
CA VAL A 59 7.77 8.85 6.32
C VAL A 59 8.06 7.91 5.14
N HIS A 60 7.11 7.76 4.22
CA HIS A 60 7.29 6.98 2.98
C HIS A 60 8.35 7.62 2.08
N LEU A 61 8.28 8.93 1.88
CA LEU A 61 9.27 9.68 1.09
C LEU A 61 10.68 9.54 1.68
N ARG A 62 10.79 9.61 3.02
CA ARG A 62 12.05 9.37 3.71
C ARG A 62 12.56 7.94 3.50
N MET A 63 11.69 6.94 3.60
CA MET A 63 12.04 5.54 3.38
C MET A 63 12.60 5.32 1.97
N LEU A 64 11.93 5.85 0.95
CA LEU A 64 12.37 5.77 -0.45
C LEU A 64 13.71 6.48 -0.66
N LYS A 65 13.88 7.67 -0.06
CA LYS A 65 15.14 8.43 -0.13
C LYS A 65 16.32 7.69 0.50
N ILE A 66 16.12 7.13 1.70
CA ILE A 66 17.17 6.36 2.39
C ILE A 66 17.51 5.10 1.61
N ALA A 67 16.52 4.37 1.12
CA ALA A 67 16.73 3.20 0.26
C ALA A 67 17.61 3.55 -0.96
N THR A 68 17.29 4.65 -1.65
CA THR A 68 18.08 5.13 -2.79
C THR A 68 19.53 5.45 -2.40
N ASN A 69 19.76 6.09 -1.25
CA ASN A 69 21.10 6.38 -0.76
C ASN A 69 21.92 5.10 -0.49
N HIS A 70 21.25 4.02 -0.09
CA HIS A 70 21.83 2.68 0.10
C HIS A 70 21.85 1.83 -1.20
N LYS A 71 21.53 2.42 -2.36
CA LYS A 71 21.43 1.72 -3.66
C LYS A 71 20.46 0.55 -3.64
N PHE A 72 19.41 0.67 -2.84
CA PHE A 72 18.35 -0.30 -2.72
C PHE A 72 17.06 0.26 -3.33
N ARG A 73 16.30 -0.60 -4.01
CA ARG A 73 14.97 -0.29 -4.54
C ARG A 73 13.96 -1.31 -3.99
N PHE A 74 12.87 -0.82 -3.45
CA PHE A 74 11.74 -1.66 -3.08
C PHE A 74 11.00 -2.15 -4.33
N ASP A 75 10.45 -3.36 -4.26
CA ASP A 75 9.62 -3.93 -5.32
C ASP A 75 8.16 -3.47 -5.21
N ALA A 76 7.67 -3.24 -3.99
CA ALA A 76 6.31 -2.79 -3.74
C ALA A 76 6.21 -1.88 -2.50
N VAL A 77 5.23 -0.98 -2.53
CA VAL A 77 4.86 -0.11 -1.39
C VAL A 77 3.37 -0.20 -1.17
N GLN A 78 2.98 -0.46 0.07
CA GLN A 78 1.58 -0.49 0.49
C GLN A 78 1.28 0.76 1.32
N MET A 79 0.24 1.50 0.93
CA MET A 79 -0.12 2.78 1.55
C MET A 79 -1.62 3.04 1.49
N PRO A 80 -2.17 3.89 2.38
CA PRO A 80 -3.56 4.33 2.27
C PRO A 80 -3.82 5.04 0.97
N LEU A 81 -4.92 4.68 0.31
CA LEU A 81 -5.47 5.39 -0.84
C LEU A 81 -7.00 5.35 -0.72
N ASN A 82 -7.63 6.49 -0.70
CA ASN A 82 -9.08 6.63 -0.55
C ASN A 82 -9.52 8.05 -0.90
N VAL A 83 -10.81 8.27 -1.00
CA VAL A 83 -11.38 9.58 -1.38
C VAL A 83 -10.99 10.74 -0.46
N MET A 84 -10.64 10.49 0.78
CA MET A 84 -10.18 11.53 1.72
C MET A 84 -8.69 11.81 1.62
N ASP A 85 -7.89 10.84 1.16
CA ASP A 85 -6.44 10.97 1.05
C ASP A 85 -6.05 12.10 0.10
N ALA A 86 -6.79 12.30 -0.98
CA ALA A 86 -6.53 13.35 -1.96
C ALA A 86 -6.53 14.79 -1.38
N HIS A 87 -7.08 15.00 -0.19
CA HIS A 87 -7.32 16.34 0.37
C HIS A 87 -6.34 16.78 1.45
N PHE A 88 -5.63 15.85 2.09
CA PHE A 88 -4.75 16.19 3.20
C PHE A 88 -3.62 15.18 3.38
N ARG A 89 -2.35 15.65 3.39
CA ARG A 89 -1.17 14.79 3.55
C ARG A 89 -1.27 13.54 2.67
N SER A 90 -1.40 13.80 1.39
CA SER A 90 -1.86 12.84 0.42
C SER A 90 -0.75 11.87 0.00
N PHE A 91 -0.96 10.58 0.25
CA PHE A 91 -0.13 9.53 -0.34
C PHE A 91 -0.30 9.49 -1.86
N GLU A 92 -1.50 9.78 -2.36
CA GLU A 92 -1.80 9.86 -3.79
C GLU A 92 -1.00 10.96 -4.48
N HIS A 93 -0.92 12.15 -3.90
CA HIS A 93 -0.24 13.28 -4.54
C HIS A 93 1.25 13.32 -4.27
N GLU A 94 1.71 12.85 -3.12
CA GLU A 94 3.10 12.98 -2.69
C GLU A 94 3.94 11.72 -2.96
N VAL A 95 3.37 10.52 -2.77
CA VAL A 95 4.12 9.25 -2.85
C VAL A 95 3.87 8.51 -4.16
N LEU A 96 2.60 8.38 -4.58
CA LEU A 96 2.22 7.62 -5.77
C LEU A 96 3.00 8.02 -7.03
N PRO A 97 3.19 9.32 -7.38
CA PRO A 97 3.93 9.70 -8.57
C PRO A 97 5.39 9.20 -8.58
N LEU A 98 6.01 9.15 -7.40
CA LEU A 98 7.38 8.66 -7.25
C LEU A 98 7.46 7.14 -7.47
N LEU A 99 6.50 6.40 -6.92
CA LEU A 99 6.43 4.96 -7.10
C LEU A 99 6.26 4.58 -8.57
N LEU A 100 5.39 5.29 -9.29
CA LEU A 100 5.17 5.08 -10.72
C LEU A 100 6.42 5.40 -11.56
N ARG A 101 7.08 6.54 -11.27
CA ARG A 101 8.32 6.92 -11.94
C ARG A 101 9.42 5.86 -11.77
N ASP A 102 9.52 5.30 -10.58
CA ASP A 102 10.56 4.36 -10.20
C ASP A 102 10.14 2.89 -10.43
N GLU A 103 8.99 2.67 -11.09
CA GLU A 103 8.42 1.36 -11.42
C GLU A 103 8.26 0.44 -10.20
N ILE A 104 7.84 1.00 -9.06
CA ILE A 104 7.57 0.28 -7.82
C ILE A 104 6.09 -0.06 -7.76
N GLY A 105 5.77 -1.33 -7.49
CA GLY A 105 4.39 -1.80 -7.38
C GLY A 105 3.63 -1.10 -6.25
N VAL A 106 2.40 -0.66 -6.54
CA VAL A 106 1.56 0.08 -5.59
C VAL A 106 0.44 -0.81 -5.07
N LEU A 107 0.37 -0.98 -3.76
CA LEU A 107 -0.69 -1.71 -3.08
C LEU A 107 -1.53 -0.70 -2.30
N GLY A 108 -2.72 -0.37 -2.82
CA GLY A 108 -3.66 0.55 -2.16
C GLY A 108 -4.40 -0.15 -1.03
N MET A 109 -4.41 0.45 0.16
CA MET A 109 -5.15 -0.07 1.31
C MET A 109 -6.02 1.01 1.93
N LYS A 110 -6.87 0.61 2.89
CA LYS A 110 -7.74 1.51 3.66
C LYS A 110 -8.67 2.34 2.76
N ALA A 111 -9.23 1.72 1.73
CA ALA A 111 -10.17 2.35 0.81
C ALA A 111 -11.36 3.02 1.54
N PHE A 112 -11.72 2.53 2.72
CA PHE A 112 -12.82 3.06 3.54
C PHE A 112 -12.36 4.02 4.64
N GLY A 113 -11.05 4.37 4.73
CA GLY A 113 -10.50 5.25 5.76
C GLY A 113 -10.78 4.75 7.17
N ASP A 114 -10.57 3.43 7.42
CA ASP A 114 -11.21 2.71 8.51
C ASP A 114 -12.75 2.89 8.40
N PRO A 115 -13.57 2.97 9.42
CA PRO A 115 -15.01 3.16 9.22
C PRO A 115 -15.43 4.63 8.99
N PHE A 116 -14.49 5.59 9.00
CA PHE A 116 -14.85 7.03 9.05
C PHE A 116 -15.50 7.53 7.76
N ILE A 117 -15.00 7.12 6.61
CA ILE A 117 -15.54 7.54 5.31
C ILE A 117 -16.99 7.07 5.17
N LEU A 118 -17.25 5.79 5.42
CA LEU A 118 -18.58 5.22 5.28
C LEU A 118 -19.58 5.76 6.31
N ARG A 119 -19.13 6.16 7.50
CA ARG A 119 -20.00 6.78 8.52
C ARG A 119 -20.53 8.14 8.12
N SER A 120 -19.90 8.80 7.16
CA SER A 120 -20.39 10.08 6.61
C SER A 120 -21.67 9.92 5.80
N ASN A 121 -21.95 8.73 5.28
CA ASN A 121 -23.02 8.41 4.34
C ASN A 121 -22.98 9.27 3.06
N THR A 122 -21.85 9.82 2.70
CA THR A 122 -21.66 10.62 1.48
C THR A 122 -21.24 9.76 0.29
N VAL A 123 -20.58 8.64 0.54
CA VAL A 123 -20.13 7.69 -0.48
C VAL A 123 -20.46 6.25 -0.05
N THR A 124 -20.69 5.40 -1.04
CA THR A 124 -20.92 3.97 -0.85
C THR A 124 -19.61 3.18 -0.83
N PRO A 125 -19.60 1.95 -0.26
CA PRO A 125 -18.41 1.08 -0.31
C PRO A 125 -17.92 0.80 -1.74
N ILE A 126 -18.84 0.65 -2.70
CA ILE A 126 -18.50 0.41 -4.11
C ILE A 126 -17.81 1.63 -4.71
N GLU A 127 -18.30 2.83 -4.45
CA GLU A 127 -17.68 4.08 -4.92
C GLU A 127 -16.28 4.25 -4.33
N CYS A 128 -16.07 3.97 -3.04
CA CYS A 128 -14.75 3.99 -2.40
C CYS A 128 -13.77 3.01 -3.08
N LEU A 129 -14.21 1.79 -3.38
CA LEU A 129 -13.37 0.81 -4.07
C LEU A 129 -13.11 1.21 -5.52
N HIS A 130 -14.11 1.72 -6.24
CA HIS A 130 -13.96 2.21 -7.60
C HIS A 130 -12.98 3.39 -7.67
N TYR A 131 -12.99 4.29 -6.68
CA TYR A 131 -12.01 5.37 -6.59
C TYR A 131 -10.59 4.82 -6.58
N VAL A 132 -10.28 3.89 -5.66
CA VAL A 132 -8.92 3.33 -5.54
C VAL A 132 -8.56 2.47 -6.75
N LEU A 133 -9.49 1.70 -7.31
CA LEU A 133 -9.29 0.93 -8.55
C LEU A 133 -9.01 1.83 -9.76
N ASN A 134 -9.48 3.08 -9.73
CA ASN A 134 -9.24 4.05 -10.80
C ASN A 134 -7.83 4.67 -10.74
N LEU A 135 -7.14 4.58 -9.60
CA LEU A 135 -5.75 5.01 -9.48
C LEU A 135 -4.80 3.99 -10.12
N PRO A 136 -3.60 4.38 -10.53
CA PRO A 136 -2.62 3.47 -11.13
C PRO A 136 -1.98 2.57 -10.07
N VAL A 137 -2.77 1.70 -9.48
CA VAL A 137 -2.36 0.72 -8.47
C VAL A 137 -2.18 -0.67 -9.07
N SER A 138 -1.29 -1.46 -8.49
CA SER A 138 -1.11 -2.87 -8.87
C SER A 138 -2.20 -3.76 -8.23
N THR A 139 -2.63 -3.42 -7.03
CA THR A 139 -3.63 -4.18 -6.27
C THR A 139 -4.31 -3.27 -5.26
N VAL A 140 -5.61 -3.48 -5.06
CA VAL A 140 -6.38 -2.90 -3.94
C VAL A 140 -6.55 -3.97 -2.87
N ILE A 141 -6.18 -3.63 -1.63
CA ILE A 141 -6.31 -4.52 -0.47
C ILE A 141 -7.52 -4.06 0.33
N THR A 142 -8.45 -4.98 0.54
CA THR A 142 -9.65 -4.77 1.34
C THR A 142 -9.64 -5.64 2.59
N GLY A 143 -10.35 -5.21 3.64
CA GLY A 143 -10.62 -6.04 4.82
C GLY A 143 -11.96 -6.76 4.63
N ILE A 144 -11.96 -8.08 4.73
CA ILE A 144 -13.16 -8.90 4.56
C ILE A 144 -13.40 -9.67 5.85
N ASP A 145 -14.46 -9.32 6.57
CA ASP A 145 -14.84 -9.90 7.86
C ASP A 145 -16.17 -10.67 7.82
N SER A 146 -16.87 -10.61 6.70
CA SER A 146 -18.15 -11.27 6.49
C SER A 146 -18.36 -11.67 5.03
N VAL A 147 -19.28 -12.61 4.79
CA VAL A 147 -19.68 -13.00 3.42
C VAL A 147 -20.32 -11.82 2.67
N GLN A 148 -21.07 -10.99 3.38
CA GLN A 148 -21.70 -9.80 2.79
C GLN A 148 -20.64 -8.81 2.27
N VAL A 149 -19.57 -8.55 3.03
CA VAL A 149 -18.46 -7.69 2.58
C VAL A 149 -17.72 -8.33 1.42
N LEU A 150 -17.52 -9.67 1.43
CA LEU A 150 -16.92 -10.37 0.29
C LEU A 150 -17.75 -10.20 -0.99
N GLU A 151 -19.07 -10.38 -0.91
CA GLU A 151 -19.97 -10.21 -2.06
C GLU A 151 -19.94 -8.78 -2.58
N GLN A 152 -19.95 -7.78 -1.69
CA GLN A 152 -19.82 -6.37 -2.01
C GLN A 152 -18.50 -6.07 -2.75
N ASP A 153 -17.38 -6.56 -2.24
CA ASP A 153 -16.07 -6.31 -2.83
C ASP A 153 -15.93 -7.02 -4.19
N LEU A 154 -16.48 -8.22 -4.33
CA LEU A 154 -16.59 -8.91 -5.61
C LEU A 154 -17.48 -8.16 -6.59
N GLN A 155 -18.57 -7.57 -6.12
CA GLN A 155 -19.44 -6.72 -6.95
C GLN A 155 -18.65 -5.50 -7.43
N ALA A 156 -17.96 -4.79 -6.54
CA ALA A 156 -17.14 -3.64 -6.92
C ALA A 156 -16.12 -4.01 -8.01
N ALA A 157 -15.41 -5.13 -7.84
CA ALA A 157 -14.44 -5.59 -8.83
C ALA A 157 -15.09 -5.94 -10.20
N ARG A 158 -16.28 -6.54 -10.20
CA ARG A 158 -17.00 -6.94 -11.43
C ARG A 158 -17.63 -5.78 -12.15
N THR A 159 -18.05 -4.74 -11.44
CA THR A 159 -18.75 -3.57 -11.99
C THR A 159 -17.82 -2.38 -12.24
N PHE A 160 -16.53 -2.51 -11.90
CA PHE A 160 -15.56 -1.45 -12.12
C PHE A 160 -15.46 -1.09 -13.60
N ALA A 161 -15.59 0.20 -13.87
CA ALA A 161 -15.23 0.82 -15.14
C ALA A 161 -14.44 2.11 -14.84
N PRO A 162 -13.47 2.48 -15.68
CA PRO A 162 -12.68 3.71 -15.47
C PRO A 162 -13.60 4.92 -15.27
N LEU A 163 -13.35 5.67 -14.20
CA LEU A 163 -14.12 6.86 -13.86
C LEU A 163 -13.71 8.04 -14.75
N SER A 164 -14.68 8.84 -15.18
CA SER A 164 -14.39 10.12 -15.82
C SER A 164 -13.83 11.11 -14.78
N GLN A 165 -13.11 12.15 -15.25
CA GLN A 165 -12.62 13.22 -14.36
C GLN A 165 -13.75 13.86 -13.55
N GLY A 166 -14.92 14.07 -14.17
CA GLY A 166 -16.09 14.61 -13.47
C GLY A 166 -16.64 13.64 -12.40
N ALA A 167 -16.61 12.34 -12.65
CA ALA A 167 -17.03 11.35 -11.66
C ALA A 167 -16.05 11.30 -10.46
N VAL A 168 -14.74 11.38 -10.71
CA VAL A 168 -13.73 11.45 -9.65
C VAL A 168 -13.90 12.72 -8.81
N ALA A 169 -14.17 13.87 -9.46
CA ALA A 169 -14.34 15.14 -8.76
C ALA A 169 -15.62 15.22 -7.88
N ASN A 170 -16.55 14.31 -8.07
CA ASN A 170 -17.79 14.20 -7.29
C ASN A 170 -17.67 13.23 -6.10
N LEU A 171 -16.57 12.49 -6.01
CA LEU A 171 -16.25 11.60 -4.89
C LEU A 171 -15.37 12.28 -3.86
#